data_6bc466d4e1300b8ed26f9e7583f9b4f2
#
_entry.id   6bc466d4e1300b8ed26f9e7583f9b4f2
#
_cell.length_a   1.000
_cell.length_b   1.000
_cell.length_c   1.000
_cell.angle_alpha   90.00
_cell.angle_beta   90.00
_cell.angle_gamma   90.00
#
_symmetry.space_group_name_H-M   'P 1'
#
loop_
_entity.id
_entity.type
_entity.pdbx_description
1 polymer ?
#
loop_
_entity_poly.entity_id
_entity_poly.type
_entity_poly.pdbx_seq_one_letter_code
_entity_poly.pdbx_strand_id
1 'polypeptide(L)'
;MSKIILTGDRPTGRLHIGHYVGSLRRRVELQESGGFDEIYIMIADAQALTDNFDNPGKVRENIMQVALDYLAAGIDPEKSNILIQSQIPELTELTFYYANLVTVARLQRNPTVKSEIQMRGFEGSIPVGFFTYPISQAADITAFKATTVPVGEDQEPMLEQTREIVRSFNRIYGDTLVEPEIMLPENEASLRLPGTDGHAKMSKSLGNCIYLSDDEKSVQKKIISMFTDPGHLRIEDPGKVEGNTVFTYLDAFSKPEHFTEFLPDYANLDELKDHYRRGGLGDVKIKKFLNKVMQDTLAPIRERRKEYEQNLDYVYEVLKKGTEKAEQKAASTLDDVKRSMRINYFEDDQDLINAYKNRAEEPEGGRR
;
A
#
# COMPACT_ATOMS: atom_id res chain seq x y z
N MET A 1 4.64 21.70 12.23
CA MET A 1 3.60 20.92 11.54
C MET A 1 3.83 19.47 11.92
N SER A 2 2.80 18.75 12.35
CA SER A 2 2.92 17.32 12.68
C SER A 2 3.37 16.52 11.46
N LYS A 3 4.25 15.56 11.66
CA LYS A 3 4.70 14.63 10.62
C LYS A 3 3.81 13.41 10.64
N ILE A 4 2.98 13.25 9.62
CA ILE A 4 1.95 12.20 9.54
C ILE A 4 2.18 11.33 8.32
N ILE A 5 2.22 10.02 8.52
CA ILE A 5 2.25 9.03 7.43
C ILE A 5 0.84 8.48 7.19
N LEU A 6 0.48 8.36 5.91
CA LEU A 6 -0.59 7.48 5.46
C LEU A 6 -0.03 6.44 4.49
N THR A 7 -0.40 5.20 4.71
CA THR A 7 -0.13 4.07 3.82
C THR A 7 -1.26 3.05 3.93
N GLY A 8 -1.32 2.07 3.03
CA GLY A 8 -2.37 1.05 3.13
C GLY A 8 -2.32 0.04 1.99
N ASP A 9 -3.19 -0.97 2.08
CA ASP A 9 -3.37 -1.99 1.07
C ASP A 9 -4.86 -2.30 0.87
N ARG A 10 -5.22 -2.71 -0.35
CA ARG A 10 -6.56 -3.19 -0.67
C ARG A 10 -6.73 -4.64 -0.19
N PRO A 11 -7.81 -4.98 0.55
CA PRO A 11 -8.04 -6.33 1.05
C PRO A 11 -8.58 -7.26 -0.05
N THR A 12 -7.80 -7.47 -1.11
CA THR A 12 -8.15 -8.33 -2.24
C THR A 12 -7.64 -9.78 -2.10
N GLY A 13 -7.07 -10.11 -0.94
CA GLY A 13 -6.53 -11.41 -0.57
C GLY A 13 -5.42 -11.26 0.47
N ARG A 14 -4.93 -12.38 1.01
CA ARG A 14 -3.79 -12.45 1.94
C ARG A 14 -2.56 -11.74 1.37
N LEU A 15 -1.71 -11.19 2.23
CA LEU A 15 -0.48 -10.53 1.81
C LEU A 15 0.62 -11.58 1.54
N HIS A 16 1.48 -11.27 0.56
CA HIS A 16 2.59 -12.13 0.16
C HIS A 16 3.92 -11.42 0.40
N ILE A 17 5.02 -12.15 0.26
CA ILE A 17 6.37 -11.61 0.51
C ILE A 17 6.72 -10.39 -0.36
N GLY A 18 6.09 -10.23 -1.52
CA GLY A 18 6.22 -9.01 -2.32
C GLY A 18 5.67 -7.76 -1.62
N HIS A 19 4.55 -7.88 -0.86
CA HIS A 19 4.06 -6.79 -0.01
C HIS A 19 5.00 -6.56 1.18
N TYR A 20 5.57 -7.65 1.74
CA TYR A 20 6.49 -7.55 2.86
C TYR A 20 7.73 -6.73 2.48
N VAL A 21 8.40 -7.08 1.40
CA VAL A 21 9.61 -6.38 0.92
C VAL A 21 9.27 -4.99 0.38
N GLY A 22 8.18 -4.88 -0.38
CA GLY A 22 7.81 -3.63 -1.07
C GLY A 22 7.23 -2.56 -0.15
N SER A 23 6.63 -2.94 0.99
CA SER A 23 5.97 -1.96 1.86
C SER A 23 6.00 -2.28 3.35
N LEU A 24 5.62 -3.51 3.79
CA LEU A 24 5.42 -3.77 5.22
C LEU A 24 6.68 -3.61 6.05
N ARG A 25 7.82 -4.12 5.57
CA ARG A 25 9.12 -3.97 6.24
C ARG A 25 9.45 -2.50 6.47
N ARG A 26 9.24 -1.66 5.44
CA ARG A 26 9.48 -0.22 5.55
C ARG A 26 8.52 0.46 6.51
N ARG A 27 7.25 0.04 6.58
CA ARG A 27 6.28 0.56 7.56
C ARG A 27 6.73 0.30 8.99
N VAL A 28 7.22 -0.91 9.27
CA VAL A 28 7.79 -1.27 10.59
C VAL A 28 9.03 -0.42 10.89
N GLU A 29 9.95 -0.25 9.94
CA GLU A 29 11.13 0.61 10.10
C GLU A 29 10.74 2.05 10.41
N LEU A 30 9.76 2.62 9.69
CA LEU A 30 9.26 3.97 9.91
C LEU A 30 8.60 4.12 11.28
N GLN A 31 7.82 3.12 11.70
CA GLN A 31 7.22 3.04 13.03
C GLN A 31 8.29 3.06 14.14
N GLU A 32 9.36 2.25 13.99
CA GLU A 32 10.42 2.14 14.99
C GLU A 32 11.37 3.34 14.97
N SER A 33 11.41 4.10 13.88
CA SER A 33 12.29 5.28 13.78
C SER A 33 11.92 6.41 14.73
N GLY A 34 10.67 6.47 15.20
CA GLY A 34 10.13 7.57 16.01
C GLY A 34 10.15 8.93 15.30
N GLY A 35 10.31 8.95 13.98
CA GLY A 35 10.42 10.18 13.19
C GLY A 35 9.09 10.81 12.80
N PHE A 36 7.95 10.19 13.16
CA PHE A 36 6.60 10.62 12.81
C PHE A 36 5.71 10.67 14.04
N ASP A 37 4.85 11.69 14.10
CA ASP A 37 3.94 11.91 15.22
C ASP A 37 2.72 10.96 15.15
N GLU A 38 2.26 10.67 13.93
CA GLU A 38 1.13 9.76 13.69
C GLU A 38 1.39 8.90 12.44
N ILE A 39 1.00 7.63 12.51
CA ILE A 39 1.04 6.69 11.40
C ILE A 39 -0.33 6.07 11.23
N TYR A 40 -0.91 6.20 10.03
CA TYR A 40 -2.17 5.60 9.64
C TYR A 40 -1.92 4.51 8.59
N ILE A 41 -2.42 3.31 8.85
CA ILE A 41 -2.29 2.15 7.96
C ILE A 41 -3.70 1.70 7.58
N MET A 42 -4.11 2.04 6.37
CA MET A 42 -5.46 1.85 5.88
C MET A 42 -5.65 0.47 5.23
N ILE A 43 -6.70 -0.21 5.64
CA ILE A 43 -7.27 -1.32 4.88
C ILE A 43 -8.32 -0.72 3.94
N ALA A 44 -7.95 -0.54 2.67
CA ALA A 44 -8.70 0.22 1.68
C ALA A 44 -9.77 -0.65 1.00
N ASP A 45 -10.81 -0.99 1.76
CA ASP A 45 -11.90 -1.88 1.32
C ASP A 45 -12.86 -1.20 0.33
N ALA A 46 -13.19 0.07 0.51
CA ALA A 46 -14.00 0.83 -0.44
C ALA A 46 -13.26 0.97 -1.78
N GLN A 47 -11.94 1.23 -1.74
CA GLN A 47 -11.10 1.25 -2.93
C GLN A 47 -11.05 -0.13 -3.60
N ALA A 48 -11.04 -1.22 -2.84
CA ALA A 48 -11.05 -2.58 -3.38
C ALA A 48 -12.33 -2.90 -4.15
N LEU A 49 -13.45 -2.29 -3.79
CA LEU A 49 -14.74 -2.48 -4.48
C LEU A 49 -14.77 -1.86 -5.88
N THR A 50 -13.87 -0.93 -6.22
CA THR A 50 -13.84 -0.32 -7.57
C THR A 50 -13.61 -1.34 -8.69
N ASP A 51 -12.99 -2.47 -8.37
CA ASP A 51 -12.71 -3.57 -9.30
C ASP A 51 -13.11 -4.96 -8.75
N ASN A 52 -13.83 -5.01 -7.62
CA ASN A 52 -14.40 -6.21 -7.01
C ASN A 52 -15.86 -5.96 -6.54
N PHE A 53 -16.59 -5.06 -7.20
CA PHE A 53 -17.96 -4.69 -6.80
C PHE A 53 -18.95 -5.86 -6.88
N ASP A 54 -18.69 -6.81 -7.75
CA ASP A 54 -19.46 -8.04 -7.95
C ASP A 54 -19.14 -9.15 -6.93
N ASN A 55 -18.09 -8.98 -6.12
CA ASN A 55 -17.69 -9.94 -5.10
C ASN A 55 -17.32 -9.25 -3.76
N PRO A 56 -18.26 -8.56 -3.10
CA PRO A 56 -17.98 -7.86 -1.83
C PRO A 56 -17.64 -8.82 -0.69
N GLY A 57 -18.10 -10.08 -0.75
CA GLY A 57 -17.75 -11.12 0.21
C GLY A 57 -16.24 -11.37 0.29
N LYS A 58 -15.58 -11.42 -0.86
CA LYS A 58 -14.11 -11.54 -0.94
C LYS A 58 -13.40 -10.39 -0.23
N VAL A 59 -13.87 -9.15 -0.42
CA VAL A 59 -13.28 -7.97 0.24
C VAL A 59 -13.46 -8.08 1.76
N ARG A 60 -14.69 -8.39 2.21
CA ARG A 60 -15.02 -8.56 3.63
C ARG A 60 -14.15 -9.63 4.33
N GLU A 61 -14.03 -10.80 3.72
CA GLU A 61 -13.25 -11.92 4.26
C GLU A 61 -11.76 -11.58 4.42
N ASN A 62 -11.24 -10.72 3.55
CA ASN A 62 -9.83 -10.37 3.56
C ASN A 62 -9.45 -9.20 4.49
N ILE A 63 -10.41 -8.51 5.10
CA ILE A 63 -10.10 -7.47 6.11
C ILE A 63 -9.32 -8.06 7.27
N MET A 64 -9.84 -9.12 7.89
CA MET A 64 -9.15 -9.79 9.00
C MET A 64 -7.85 -10.44 8.57
N GLN A 65 -7.78 -10.99 7.35
CA GLN A 65 -6.55 -11.58 6.82
C GLN A 65 -5.42 -10.54 6.70
N VAL A 66 -5.75 -9.35 6.18
CA VAL A 66 -4.78 -8.24 6.04
C VAL A 66 -4.39 -7.68 7.41
N ALA A 67 -5.34 -7.52 8.34
CA ALA A 67 -5.05 -7.09 9.70
C ALA A 67 -4.10 -8.05 10.43
N LEU A 68 -4.36 -9.36 10.33
CA LEU A 68 -3.48 -10.40 10.88
C LEU A 68 -2.08 -10.36 10.25
N ASP A 69 -1.99 -10.15 8.93
CA ASP A 69 -0.70 -10.02 8.24
C ASP A 69 0.07 -8.77 8.67
N TYR A 70 -0.62 -7.63 8.90
CA TYR A 70 0.01 -6.41 9.43
C TYR A 70 0.62 -6.62 10.81
N LEU A 71 -0.18 -7.11 11.74
CA LEU A 71 0.28 -7.37 13.12
C LEU A 71 1.39 -8.42 13.14
N ALA A 72 1.24 -9.48 12.34
CA ALA A 72 2.26 -10.52 12.22
C ALA A 72 3.58 -10.01 11.65
N ALA A 73 3.53 -9.09 10.69
CA ALA A 73 4.71 -8.46 10.11
C ALA A 73 5.43 -7.53 11.10
N GLY A 74 4.80 -7.12 12.20
CA GLY A 74 5.39 -6.30 13.25
C GLY A 74 4.80 -4.88 13.36
N ILE A 75 3.66 -4.61 12.72
CA ILE A 75 2.94 -3.37 12.98
C ILE A 75 2.40 -3.40 14.41
N ASP A 76 2.79 -2.42 15.19
CA ASP A 76 2.41 -2.23 16.58
C ASP A 76 1.21 -1.27 16.67
N PRO A 77 0.03 -1.71 17.13
CA PRO A 77 -1.16 -0.87 17.20
C PRO A 77 -1.08 0.25 18.25
N GLU A 78 -0.10 0.22 19.15
CA GLU A 78 0.17 1.34 20.07
C GLU A 78 0.93 2.49 19.39
N LYS A 79 1.65 2.21 18.29
CA LYS A 79 2.43 3.18 17.53
C LYS A 79 1.79 3.57 16.20
N SER A 80 0.96 2.71 15.63
CA SER A 80 0.36 2.87 14.30
C SER A 80 -1.14 2.59 14.35
N ASN A 81 -1.96 3.45 13.74
CA ASN A 81 -3.40 3.29 13.71
C ASN A 81 -3.81 2.46 12.49
N ILE A 82 -4.27 1.22 12.69
CA ILE A 82 -4.81 0.37 11.63
C ILE A 82 -6.31 0.68 11.50
N LEU A 83 -6.76 1.05 10.30
CA LEU A 83 -8.14 1.52 10.07
C LEU A 83 -8.78 0.85 8.86
N ILE A 84 -10.11 0.83 8.83
CA ILE A 84 -10.93 0.35 7.72
C ILE A 84 -11.53 1.56 7.00
N GLN A 85 -11.21 1.73 5.72
CA GLN A 85 -11.55 2.90 4.90
C GLN A 85 -13.06 3.18 4.88
N SER A 86 -13.88 2.16 4.64
CA SER A 86 -15.34 2.31 4.50
C SER A 86 -16.06 2.75 5.78
N GLN A 87 -15.39 2.67 6.92
CA GLN A 87 -15.93 3.08 8.21
C GLN A 87 -15.70 4.57 8.52
N ILE A 88 -15.13 5.31 7.57
CA ILE A 88 -14.85 6.76 7.68
C ILE A 88 -15.63 7.49 6.58
N PRO A 89 -16.89 7.88 6.85
CA PRO A 89 -17.76 8.50 5.83
C PRO A 89 -17.23 9.82 5.30
N GLU A 90 -16.43 10.55 6.06
CA GLU A 90 -15.80 11.82 5.69
C GLU A 90 -14.98 11.70 4.40
N LEU A 91 -14.34 10.55 4.15
CA LEU A 91 -13.56 10.29 2.94
C LEU A 91 -14.44 10.39 1.69
N THR A 92 -15.68 9.91 1.77
CA THR A 92 -16.64 9.98 0.67
C THR A 92 -17.10 11.42 0.43
N GLU A 93 -17.36 12.17 1.49
CA GLU A 93 -17.78 13.58 1.38
C GLU A 93 -16.64 14.44 0.80
N LEU A 94 -15.40 14.27 1.27
CA LEU A 94 -14.22 14.92 0.70
C LEU A 94 -14.03 14.57 -0.78
N THR A 95 -14.19 13.30 -1.14
CA THR A 95 -14.12 12.84 -2.54
C THR A 95 -15.09 13.61 -3.42
N PHE A 96 -16.33 13.83 -2.95
CA PHE A 96 -17.33 14.58 -3.70
C PHE A 96 -16.92 16.05 -3.90
N TYR A 97 -16.39 16.71 -2.87
CA TYR A 97 -15.91 18.09 -3.00
C TYR A 97 -14.72 18.18 -3.95
N TYR A 98 -13.78 17.27 -3.88
CA TYR A 98 -12.61 17.25 -4.76
C TYR A 98 -12.94 16.91 -6.20
N ALA A 99 -14.02 16.16 -6.46
CA ALA A 99 -14.48 15.88 -7.82
C ALA A 99 -14.83 17.17 -8.61
N ASN A 100 -15.18 18.27 -7.91
CA ASN A 100 -15.41 19.56 -8.54
C ASN A 100 -14.11 20.29 -8.96
N LEU A 101 -12.94 19.83 -8.51
CA LEU A 101 -11.64 20.43 -8.80
C LEU A 101 -10.88 19.69 -9.90
N VAL A 102 -11.38 18.54 -10.37
CA VAL A 102 -10.70 17.67 -11.33
C VAL A 102 -11.55 17.49 -12.58
N THR A 103 -10.95 17.66 -13.75
CA THR A 103 -11.65 17.42 -15.02
C THR A 103 -11.54 15.98 -15.49
N VAL A 104 -12.53 15.47 -16.23
CA VAL A 104 -12.48 14.15 -16.89
C VAL A 104 -11.21 14.02 -17.74
N ALA A 105 -10.86 15.04 -18.51
CA ALA A 105 -9.65 15.04 -19.33
C ALA A 105 -8.35 14.90 -18.51
N ARG A 106 -8.33 15.40 -17.26
CA ARG A 106 -7.15 15.23 -16.38
C ARG A 106 -7.04 13.79 -15.89
N LEU A 107 -8.14 13.16 -15.48
CA LEU A 107 -8.18 11.75 -15.11
C LEU A 107 -7.74 10.83 -16.26
N GLN A 108 -8.24 11.07 -17.48
CA GLN A 108 -7.85 10.30 -18.66
C GLN A 108 -6.36 10.39 -19.00
N ARG A 109 -5.69 11.48 -18.63
CA ARG A 109 -4.25 11.68 -18.85
C ARG A 109 -3.37 11.11 -17.75
N ASN A 110 -3.94 10.66 -16.63
CA ASN A 110 -3.16 10.03 -15.56
C ASN A 110 -2.58 8.68 -16.08
N PRO A 111 -1.24 8.51 -16.12
CA PRO A 111 -0.64 7.32 -16.73
C PRO A 111 -0.96 6.03 -15.98
N THR A 112 -1.09 6.09 -14.65
CA THR A 112 -1.47 4.92 -13.84
C THR A 112 -2.88 4.47 -14.16
N VAL A 113 -3.85 5.39 -14.19
CA VAL A 113 -5.25 5.10 -14.57
C VAL A 113 -5.32 4.51 -15.96
N LYS A 114 -4.61 5.10 -16.93
CA LYS A 114 -4.57 4.64 -18.32
C LYS A 114 -4.04 3.20 -18.43
N SER A 115 -2.94 2.92 -17.77
CA SER A 115 -2.33 1.58 -17.73
C SER A 115 -3.27 0.55 -17.11
N GLU A 116 -3.91 0.88 -15.99
CA GLU A 116 -4.83 -0.02 -15.30
C GLU A 116 -6.11 -0.30 -16.11
N ILE A 117 -6.68 0.70 -16.82
CA ILE A 117 -7.80 0.51 -17.73
C ILE A 117 -7.46 -0.54 -18.79
N GLN A 118 -6.29 -0.45 -19.41
CA GLN A 118 -5.81 -1.41 -20.40
C GLN A 118 -5.62 -2.81 -19.80
N MET A 119 -4.93 -2.92 -18.67
CA MET A 119 -4.69 -4.21 -18.00
C MET A 119 -5.98 -4.94 -17.60
N ARG A 120 -7.06 -4.19 -17.32
CA ARG A 120 -8.35 -4.76 -16.89
C ARG A 120 -9.36 -4.95 -18.02
N GLY A 121 -9.05 -4.51 -19.22
CA GLY A 121 -9.95 -4.61 -20.36
C GLY A 121 -11.18 -3.68 -20.25
N PHE A 122 -11.08 -2.57 -19.52
CA PHE A 122 -12.17 -1.61 -19.33
C PHE A 122 -12.30 -0.58 -20.47
N GLU A 123 -11.54 -0.71 -21.55
CA GLU A 123 -11.46 0.27 -22.63
C GLU A 123 -12.82 0.62 -23.24
N GLY A 124 -13.74 -0.34 -23.35
CA GLY A 124 -15.07 -0.15 -23.90
C GLY A 124 -16.13 0.30 -22.89
N SER A 125 -15.92 0.13 -21.59
CA SER A 125 -16.89 0.46 -20.54
C SER A 125 -16.19 0.61 -19.19
N ILE A 126 -15.81 1.84 -18.86
CA ILE A 126 -15.08 2.16 -17.63
C ILE A 126 -16.08 2.43 -16.51
N PRO A 127 -16.10 1.64 -15.41
CA PRO A 127 -16.91 1.98 -14.25
C PRO A 127 -16.52 3.34 -13.68
N VAL A 128 -17.49 4.18 -13.33
CA VAL A 128 -17.23 5.54 -12.81
C VAL A 128 -16.38 5.48 -11.54
N GLY A 129 -16.69 4.57 -10.60
CA GLY A 129 -15.91 4.41 -9.37
C GLY A 129 -14.44 4.06 -9.64
N PHE A 130 -14.20 3.19 -10.63
CA PHE A 130 -12.84 2.88 -11.08
C PHE A 130 -12.15 4.09 -11.74
N PHE A 131 -12.88 4.87 -12.54
CA PHE A 131 -12.32 6.03 -13.22
C PHE A 131 -11.98 7.17 -12.27
N THR A 132 -12.76 7.32 -11.18
CA THR A 132 -12.62 8.43 -10.21
C THR A 132 -11.79 8.09 -8.98
N TYR A 133 -11.27 6.85 -8.84
CA TYR A 133 -10.50 6.46 -7.65
C TYR A 133 -9.29 7.36 -7.32
N PRO A 134 -8.63 8.05 -8.28
CA PRO A 134 -7.57 8.99 -7.93
C PRO A 134 -8.03 10.15 -7.05
N ILE A 135 -9.33 10.54 -7.20
CA ILE A 135 -9.93 11.59 -6.36
C ILE A 135 -10.18 11.06 -4.96
N SER A 136 -10.69 9.83 -4.83
CA SER A 136 -10.89 9.22 -3.51
C SER A 136 -9.56 8.96 -2.80
N GLN A 137 -8.51 8.58 -3.51
CA GLN A 137 -7.17 8.45 -2.94
C GLN A 137 -6.63 9.79 -2.43
N ALA A 138 -6.92 10.90 -3.12
CA ALA A 138 -6.59 12.23 -2.62
C ALA A 138 -7.35 12.57 -1.33
N ALA A 139 -8.61 12.16 -1.23
CA ALA A 139 -9.39 12.31 0.00
C ALA A 139 -8.81 11.46 1.15
N ASP A 140 -8.43 10.21 0.88
CA ASP A 140 -7.76 9.34 1.85
C ASP A 140 -6.52 10.02 2.45
N ILE A 141 -5.68 10.61 1.61
CA ILE A 141 -4.41 11.24 2.02
C ILE A 141 -4.65 12.53 2.81
N THR A 142 -5.53 13.38 2.30
CA THR A 142 -5.72 14.73 2.86
C THR A 142 -6.59 14.74 4.13
N ALA A 143 -7.51 13.77 4.29
CA ALA A 143 -8.35 13.63 5.47
C ALA A 143 -7.54 13.54 6.77
N PHE A 144 -6.39 12.89 6.72
CA PHE A 144 -5.49 12.75 7.87
C PHE A 144 -4.43 13.85 7.93
N LYS A 145 -4.44 14.81 7.01
CA LYS A 145 -3.38 15.82 6.85
C LYS A 145 -2.00 15.14 6.71
N ALA A 146 -1.94 14.03 5.95
CA ALA A 146 -0.72 13.27 5.76
C ALA A 146 0.35 14.14 5.10
N THR A 147 1.51 14.25 5.75
CA THR A 147 2.67 14.98 5.24
C THR A 147 3.55 14.10 4.37
N THR A 148 3.48 12.79 4.56
CA THR A 148 4.37 11.82 3.88
C THR A 148 3.59 10.57 3.49
N VAL A 149 3.75 10.14 2.24
CA VAL A 149 3.13 8.94 1.71
C VAL A 149 4.21 8.03 1.12
N PRO A 150 4.55 6.92 1.80
CA PRO A 150 5.46 5.91 1.27
C PRO A 150 4.79 5.13 0.15
N VAL A 151 5.32 5.23 -1.07
CA VAL A 151 4.78 4.57 -2.27
C VAL A 151 5.88 4.12 -3.22
N GLY A 152 5.55 3.15 -4.09
CA GLY A 152 6.39 2.83 -5.23
C GLY A 152 6.29 3.90 -6.35
N GLU A 153 7.25 3.91 -7.26
CA GLU A 153 7.31 4.87 -8.38
C GLU A 153 6.03 4.88 -9.24
N ASP A 154 5.37 3.73 -9.40
CA ASP A 154 4.13 3.60 -10.14
C ASP A 154 2.95 4.41 -9.54
N GLN A 155 3.07 4.86 -8.30
CA GLN A 155 2.09 5.69 -7.60
C GLN A 155 2.41 7.19 -7.63
N GLU A 156 3.57 7.61 -8.13
CA GLU A 156 3.91 9.04 -8.25
C GLU A 156 2.83 9.85 -8.98
N PRO A 157 2.26 9.38 -10.13
CA PRO A 157 1.22 10.14 -10.82
C PRO A 157 -0.05 10.35 -10.00
N MET A 158 -0.31 9.48 -9.03
CA MET A 158 -1.44 9.58 -8.11
C MET A 158 -1.19 10.66 -7.06
N LEU A 159 0.03 10.70 -6.52
CA LEU A 159 0.44 11.70 -5.54
C LEU A 159 0.51 13.10 -6.19
N GLU A 160 1.00 13.20 -7.43
CA GLU A 160 0.96 14.47 -8.18
C GLU A 160 -0.48 14.95 -8.39
N GLN A 161 -1.41 14.05 -8.70
CA GLN A 161 -2.82 14.42 -8.79
C GLN A 161 -3.38 14.89 -7.44
N THR A 162 -3.00 14.27 -6.34
CA THR A 162 -3.36 14.72 -4.98
C THR A 162 -2.83 16.13 -4.72
N ARG A 163 -1.57 16.41 -5.03
CA ARG A 163 -0.97 17.75 -4.90
C ARG A 163 -1.69 18.80 -5.74
N GLU A 164 -2.07 18.46 -6.99
CA GLU A 164 -2.86 19.33 -7.84
C GLU A 164 -4.21 19.69 -7.22
N ILE A 165 -4.90 18.72 -6.61
CA ILE A 165 -6.15 18.94 -5.88
C ILE A 165 -5.93 19.86 -4.69
N VAL A 166 -4.94 19.59 -3.86
CA VAL A 166 -4.57 20.42 -2.69
C VAL A 166 -4.29 21.86 -3.11
N ARG A 167 -3.42 22.06 -4.10
CA ARG A 167 -3.09 23.40 -4.62
C ARG A 167 -4.32 24.13 -5.18
N SER A 168 -5.18 23.41 -5.92
CA SER A 168 -6.43 23.98 -6.42
C SER A 168 -7.39 24.36 -5.32
N PHE A 169 -7.56 23.51 -4.32
CA PHE A 169 -8.41 23.76 -3.17
C PHE A 169 -7.91 25.01 -2.38
N ASN A 170 -6.63 24.99 -1.98
CA ASN A 170 -6.05 26.06 -1.18
C ASN A 170 -6.06 27.41 -1.92
N ARG A 171 -5.86 27.40 -3.23
CA ARG A 171 -5.95 28.64 -4.05
C ARG A 171 -7.36 29.23 -4.07
N ILE A 172 -8.40 28.39 -4.09
CA ILE A 172 -9.80 28.84 -4.21
C ILE A 172 -10.40 29.20 -2.86
N TYR A 173 -10.12 28.37 -1.84
CA TYR A 173 -10.81 28.43 -0.55
C TYR A 173 -9.94 28.87 0.62
N GLY A 174 -8.61 29.04 0.40
CA GLY A 174 -7.64 29.37 1.44
C GLY A 174 -6.84 28.15 1.93
N ASP A 175 -5.71 28.42 2.58
CA ASP A 175 -4.76 27.41 3.06
C ASP A 175 -5.42 26.51 4.13
N THR A 176 -5.85 25.32 3.72
CA THR A 176 -6.60 24.36 4.55
C THR A 176 -6.00 22.96 4.50
N LEU A 177 -5.69 22.50 3.29
CA LEU A 177 -5.18 21.15 3.04
C LEU A 177 -3.65 21.13 3.05
N VAL A 178 -3.07 20.02 3.50
CA VAL A 178 -1.62 19.79 3.52
C VAL A 178 -1.19 19.08 2.24
N GLU A 179 -0.17 19.63 1.57
CA GLU A 179 0.42 18.98 0.38
C GLU A 179 1.35 17.84 0.82
N PRO A 180 1.11 16.58 0.38
CA PRO A 180 1.90 15.44 0.81
C PRO A 180 3.24 15.36 0.07
N GLU A 181 4.28 14.88 0.75
CA GLU A 181 5.55 14.47 0.16
C GLU A 181 5.53 12.98 -0.19
N ILE A 182 6.16 12.65 -1.32
CA ILE A 182 6.34 11.27 -1.76
C ILE A 182 7.60 10.73 -1.08
N MET A 183 7.48 9.56 -0.46
CA MET A 183 8.64 8.84 0.06
C MET A 183 8.85 7.59 -0.80
N LEU A 184 9.85 7.63 -1.67
CA LEU A 184 10.26 6.49 -2.47
C LEU A 184 11.12 5.52 -1.64
N PRO A 185 11.15 4.23 -1.99
CA PRO A 185 12.03 3.26 -1.36
C PRO A 185 13.51 3.55 -1.67
N GLU A 186 14.37 3.33 -0.69
CA GLU A 186 15.81 3.60 -0.82
C GLU A 186 16.55 2.60 -1.73
N ASN A 187 15.99 1.40 -1.97
CA ASN A 187 16.60 0.33 -2.75
C ASN A 187 15.66 -0.20 -3.84
N GLU A 188 15.97 0.08 -5.10
CA GLU A 188 15.23 -0.41 -6.27
C GLU A 188 15.21 -1.95 -6.40
N ALA A 189 16.28 -2.63 -6.02
CA ALA A 189 16.41 -4.09 -6.13
C ALA A 189 15.40 -4.88 -5.28
N SER A 190 14.88 -4.27 -4.19
CA SER A 190 13.93 -4.89 -3.27
C SER A 190 12.46 -4.74 -3.71
N LEU A 191 12.18 -3.92 -4.74
CA LEU A 191 10.85 -3.38 -5.01
C LEU A 191 9.93 -4.28 -5.83
N ARG A 192 10.46 -5.17 -6.64
CA ARG A 192 9.64 -6.01 -7.55
C ARG A 192 10.13 -7.44 -7.58
N LEU A 193 9.74 -8.21 -6.55
CA LEU A 193 9.97 -9.64 -6.61
C LEU A 193 9.15 -10.26 -7.75
N PRO A 194 9.79 -11.02 -8.65
CA PRO A 194 9.08 -11.85 -9.61
C PRO A 194 8.25 -12.92 -8.89
N GLY A 195 7.22 -13.42 -9.53
CA GLY A 195 6.53 -14.63 -9.05
C GLY A 195 7.48 -15.84 -9.05
N THR A 196 7.08 -16.89 -8.36
CA THR A 196 7.88 -18.14 -8.30
C THR A 196 8.10 -18.78 -9.68
N ASP A 197 7.29 -18.39 -10.66
CA ASP A 197 7.39 -18.80 -12.07
C ASP A 197 8.49 -18.05 -12.88
N GLY A 198 9.03 -16.96 -12.32
CA GLY A 198 10.08 -16.15 -12.96
C GLY A 198 9.67 -15.32 -14.17
N HIS A 199 8.40 -15.36 -14.57
CA HIS A 199 7.94 -14.72 -15.81
C HIS A 199 7.13 -13.44 -15.56
N ALA A 200 6.37 -13.40 -14.50
CA ALA A 200 5.49 -12.29 -14.18
C ALA A 200 5.76 -11.73 -12.78
N LYS A 201 5.29 -10.51 -12.52
CA LYS A 201 5.21 -9.98 -11.15
C LYS A 201 4.40 -10.94 -10.28
N MET A 202 4.81 -11.07 -9.02
CA MET A 202 4.05 -11.85 -8.04
C MET A 202 2.60 -11.39 -8.00
N SER A 203 1.66 -12.31 -8.24
CA SER A 203 0.24 -12.02 -8.33
C SER A 203 -0.60 -13.16 -7.76
N LYS A 204 -1.59 -12.79 -6.96
CA LYS A 204 -2.55 -13.74 -6.36
C LYS A 204 -3.33 -14.52 -7.43
N SER A 205 -3.72 -13.85 -8.52
CA SER A 205 -4.47 -14.47 -9.62
C SER A 205 -3.66 -15.48 -10.43
N LEU A 206 -2.34 -15.34 -10.47
CA LEU A 206 -1.44 -16.28 -11.16
C LEU A 206 -1.02 -17.46 -10.28
N GLY A 207 -1.30 -17.42 -8.97
CA GLY A 207 -0.91 -18.49 -8.05
C GLY A 207 0.61 -18.61 -7.83
N ASN A 208 1.38 -17.61 -8.24
CA ASN A 208 2.85 -17.57 -8.20
C ASN A 208 3.40 -16.84 -6.95
N CYS A 209 2.61 -16.79 -5.87
CA CYS A 209 2.94 -16.08 -4.64
C CYS A 209 3.41 -17.01 -3.52
N ILE A 210 4.35 -16.52 -2.68
CA ILE A 210 4.59 -17.03 -1.33
C ILE A 210 3.86 -16.08 -0.38
N TYR A 211 2.85 -16.58 0.34
CA TYR A 211 2.09 -15.78 1.32
C TYR A 211 2.80 -15.72 2.66
N LEU A 212 2.61 -14.64 3.42
CA LEU A 212 3.13 -14.52 4.79
C LEU A 212 2.56 -15.60 5.71
N SER A 213 1.34 -16.04 5.42
CA SER A 213 0.62 -17.08 6.14
C SER A 213 0.88 -18.51 5.64
N ASP A 214 1.75 -18.71 4.62
CA ASP A 214 2.09 -20.05 4.15
C ASP A 214 2.84 -20.84 5.24
N ASP A 215 2.47 -22.11 5.41
CA ASP A 215 3.21 -23.00 6.29
C ASP A 215 4.59 -23.37 5.71
N GLU A 216 5.43 -23.92 6.56
CA GLU A 216 6.81 -24.29 6.23
C GLU A 216 6.92 -25.20 5.00
N LYS A 217 6.02 -26.20 4.90
CA LYS A 217 6.01 -27.16 3.79
C LYS A 217 5.58 -26.49 2.48
N SER A 218 4.59 -25.62 2.55
CA SER A 218 4.11 -24.84 1.40
C SER A 218 5.17 -23.90 0.86
N VAL A 219 5.88 -23.19 1.73
CA VAL A 219 7.03 -22.34 1.37
C VAL A 219 8.12 -23.18 0.69
N GLN A 220 8.51 -24.30 1.31
CA GLN A 220 9.52 -25.21 0.76
C GLN A 220 9.14 -25.72 -0.63
N LYS A 221 7.89 -26.18 -0.80
CA LYS A 221 7.39 -26.67 -2.10
C LYS A 221 7.48 -25.60 -3.17
N LYS A 222 7.05 -24.38 -2.85
CA LYS A 222 7.08 -23.22 -3.78
C LYS A 222 8.52 -22.86 -4.17
N ILE A 223 9.45 -22.87 -3.22
CA ILE A 223 10.87 -22.55 -3.48
C ILE A 223 11.54 -23.63 -4.33
N ILE A 224 11.30 -24.91 -4.04
CA ILE A 224 11.90 -26.00 -4.84
C ILE A 224 11.38 -25.97 -6.27
N SER A 225 10.13 -25.54 -6.51
CA SER A 225 9.54 -25.41 -7.84
C SER A 225 9.87 -24.08 -8.53
N MET A 226 10.60 -23.15 -7.89
CA MET A 226 10.94 -21.86 -8.51
C MET A 226 11.68 -22.02 -9.84
N PHE A 227 11.38 -21.08 -10.74
CA PHE A 227 12.13 -20.92 -11.98
C PHE A 227 13.58 -20.54 -11.68
N THR A 228 14.47 -21.17 -12.42
CA THR A 228 15.92 -20.89 -12.44
C THR A 228 16.39 -20.61 -13.87
N ASP A 229 17.59 -21.00 -14.23
CA ASP A 229 18.11 -20.86 -15.58
C ASP A 229 17.75 -22.10 -16.43
N PRO A 230 16.96 -21.98 -17.50
CA PRO A 230 16.64 -23.11 -18.38
C PRO A 230 17.87 -23.67 -19.14
N GLY A 231 18.96 -22.91 -19.25
CA GLY A 231 20.20 -23.34 -19.84
C GLY A 231 21.11 -24.16 -18.92
N HIS A 232 20.86 -24.11 -17.60
CA HIS A 232 21.65 -24.82 -16.59
C HIS A 232 21.14 -26.25 -16.38
N LEU A 233 21.49 -27.14 -17.34
CA LEU A 233 20.97 -28.52 -17.34
C LEU A 233 21.78 -29.49 -16.49
N ARG A 234 23.09 -29.23 -16.34
CA ARG A 234 24.03 -30.05 -15.56
C ARG A 234 24.71 -29.16 -14.51
N ILE A 235 25.19 -29.75 -13.44
CA ILE A 235 25.88 -29.03 -12.37
C ILE A 235 27.14 -28.31 -12.88
N GLU A 236 27.82 -28.93 -13.86
CA GLU A 236 29.07 -28.41 -14.46
C GLU A 236 28.83 -27.24 -15.42
N ASP A 237 27.59 -27.09 -15.91
CA ASP A 237 27.26 -26.00 -16.85
C ASP A 237 27.37 -24.64 -16.17
N PRO A 238 27.89 -23.59 -16.82
CA PRO A 238 27.77 -22.23 -16.34
C PRO A 238 26.30 -21.80 -16.21
N GLY A 239 25.93 -21.25 -15.05
CA GLY A 239 24.57 -20.79 -14.81
C GLY A 239 24.44 -19.28 -14.98
N LYS A 240 23.23 -18.82 -15.35
CA LYS A 240 22.90 -17.41 -15.47
C LYS A 240 22.22 -16.92 -14.19
N VAL A 241 22.80 -15.89 -13.58
CA VAL A 241 22.25 -15.25 -12.37
C VAL A 241 21.17 -14.23 -12.71
N GLU A 242 21.37 -13.48 -13.78
CA GLU A 242 20.46 -12.44 -14.25
C GLU A 242 19.13 -13.06 -14.72
N GLY A 243 18.01 -12.64 -14.10
CA GLY A 243 16.69 -13.20 -14.35
C GLY A 243 16.40 -14.53 -13.63
N ASN A 244 17.36 -15.03 -12.83
CA ASN A 244 17.15 -16.20 -12.00
C ASN A 244 16.41 -15.81 -10.73
N THR A 245 15.18 -16.31 -10.61
CA THR A 245 14.27 -15.97 -9.50
C THR A 245 14.87 -16.27 -8.13
N VAL A 246 15.62 -17.37 -8.00
CA VAL A 246 16.22 -17.76 -6.70
C VAL A 246 17.24 -16.72 -6.25
N PHE A 247 18.10 -16.23 -7.15
CA PHE A 247 19.06 -15.19 -6.79
C PHE A 247 18.39 -13.85 -6.51
N THR A 248 17.34 -13.48 -7.25
CA THR A 248 16.56 -12.27 -6.94
C THR A 248 15.98 -12.31 -5.50
N TYR A 249 15.51 -13.47 -5.06
CA TYR A 249 15.03 -13.62 -3.69
C TYR A 249 16.17 -13.63 -2.67
N LEU A 250 17.30 -14.23 -2.99
CA LEU A 250 18.49 -14.15 -2.12
C LEU A 250 19.00 -12.71 -1.98
N ASP A 251 18.98 -11.91 -3.05
CA ASP A 251 19.31 -10.47 -2.98
C ASP A 251 18.39 -9.71 -2.02
N ALA A 252 17.10 -10.06 -1.98
CA ALA A 252 16.11 -9.39 -1.15
C ALA A 252 16.13 -9.82 0.33
N PHE A 253 16.50 -11.07 0.62
CA PHE A 253 16.29 -11.69 1.94
C PHE A 253 17.55 -12.21 2.61
N SER A 254 18.64 -12.51 1.87
CA SER A 254 19.84 -13.05 2.51
C SER A 254 20.58 -11.99 3.32
N LYS A 255 21.15 -12.43 4.43
CA LYS A 255 22.00 -11.64 5.33
C LYS A 255 23.34 -12.36 5.53
N PRO A 256 24.40 -11.67 5.97
CA PRO A 256 25.70 -12.31 6.24
C PRO A 256 25.60 -13.52 7.18
N GLU A 257 24.72 -13.43 8.21
CA GLU A 257 24.53 -14.49 9.20
C GLU A 257 24.02 -15.79 8.55
N HIS A 258 23.18 -15.70 7.52
CA HIS A 258 22.65 -16.85 6.81
C HIS A 258 23.75 -17.67 6.10
N PHE A 259 24.81 -17.03 5.62
CA PHE A 259 25.95 -17.74 5.05
C PHE A 259 26.71 -18.49 6.11
N THR A 260 27.04 -17.85 7.22
CA THR A 260 27.74 -18.49 8.34
C THR A 260 26.98 -19.70 8.89
N GLU A 261 25.64 -19.59 8.99
CA GLU A 261 24.82 -20.63 9.63
C GLU A 261 24.39 -21.72 8.65
N PHE A 262 23.99 -21.35 7.43
CA PHE A 262 23.33 -22.28 6.51
C PHE A 262 24.18 -22.69 5.31
N LEU A 263 25.22 -21.92 4.98
CA LEU A 263 26.04 -22.15 3.77
C LEU A 263 27.49 -21.70 3.98
N PRO A 264 28.22 -22.24 4.99
CA PRO A 264 29.54 -21.76 5.39
C PRO A 264 30.64 -21.94 4.33
N ASP A 265 30.38 -22.66 3.24
CA ASP A 265 31.30 -22.79 2.10
C ASP A 265 31.50 -21.46 1.35
N TYR A 266 30.66 -20.43 1.60
CA TYR A 266 30.69 -19.12 0.91
C TYR A 266 30.67 -17.99 1.94
N ALA A 267 31.48 -16.97 1.71
CA ALA A 267 31.52 -15.80 2.60
C ALA A 267 30.31 -14.88 2.41
N ASN A 268 29.74 -14.82 1.23
CA ASN A 268 28.64 -13.93 0.87
C ASN A 268 27.90 -14.35 -0.41
N LEU A 269 26.87 -13.58 -0.79
CA LEU A 269 26.05 -13.86 -1.95
C LEU A 269 26.82 -13.69 -3.28
N ASP A 270 27.76 -12.76 -3.35
CA ASP A 270 28.52 -12.53 -4.59
C ASP A 270 29.41 -13.72 -4.91
N GLU A 271 30.08 -14.31 -3.90
CA GLU A 271 30.85 -15.54 -4.07
C GLU A 271 29.98 -16.72 -4.52
N LEU A 272 28.77 -16.84 -3.98
CA LEU A 272 27.80 -17.86 -4.42
C LEU A 272 27.37 -17.64 -5.87
N LYS A 273 27.08 -16.40 -6.27
CA LYS A 273 26.73 -16.01 -7.65
C LYS A 273 27.88 -16.29 -8.61
N ASP A 274 29.12 -15.98 -8.24
CA ASP A 274 30.30 -16.23 -9.06
C ASP A 274 30.58 -17.72 -9.25
N HIS A 275 30.35 -18.52 -8.21
CA HIS A 275 30.43 -19.98 -8.36
C HIS A 275 29.37 -20.50 -9.33
N TYR A 276 28.12 -20.03 -9.22
CA TYR A 276 27.05 -20.44 -10.13
C TYR A 276 27.35 -20.07 -11.59
N ARG A 277 27.90 -18.87 -11.84
CA ARG A 277 28.32 -18.42 -13.16
C ARG A 277 29.44 -19.27 -13.80
N ARG A 278 30.34 -19.80 -12.96
CA ARG A 278 31.46 -20.63 -13.44
C ARG A 278 31.06 -22.09 -13.73
N GLY A 279 29.92 -22.54 -13.22
CA GLY A 279 29.55 -23.95 -13.19
C GLY A 279 30.10 -24.68 -11.97
N GLY A 280 29.53 -25.84 -11.67
CA GLY A 280 29.87 -26.64 -10.49
C GLY A 280 28.93 -26.47 -9.32
N LEU A 281 27.88 -25.63 -9.43
CA LEU A 281 26.90 -25.37 -8.40
C LEU A 281 25.47 -25.62 -8.91
N GLY A 282 24.85 -26.72 -8.46
CA GLY A 282 23.51 -27.09 -8.92
C GLY A 282 22.37 -26.28 -8.27
N ASP A 283 21.27 -26.07 -9.02
CA ASP A 283 20.06 -25.34 -8.61
C ASP A 283 19.46 -25.81 -7.30
N VAL A 284 19.49 -27.10 -7.03
CA VAL A 284 18.96 -27.67 -5.80
C VAL A 284 19.67 -27.13 -4.55
N LYS A 285 21.01 -26.91 -4.64
CA LYS A 285 21.78 -26.37 -3.50
C LYS A 285 21.37 -24.93 -3.20
N ILE A 286 21.25 -24.07 -4.23
CA ILE A 286 20.82 -22.67 -4.05
C ILE A 286 19.36 -22.56 -3.59
N LYS A 287 18.46 -23.41 -4.08
CA LYS A 287 17.06 -23.47 -3.63
C LYS A 287 16.95 -23.93 -2.18
N LYS A 288 17.74 -24.91 -1.75
CA LYS A 288 17.79 -25.32 -0.34
C LYS A 288 18.30 -24.21 0.58
N PHE A 289 19.31 -23.46 0.12
CA PHE A 289 19.79 -22.29 0.86
C PHE A 289 18.70 -21.20 0.95
N LEU A 290 18.09 -20.83 -0.18
CA LEU A 290 16.97 -19.88 -0.18
C LEU A 290 15.83 -20.35 0.76
N ASN A 291 15.50 -21.65 0.76
CA ASN A 291 14.48 -22.14 1.67
C ASN A 291 14.83 -21.89 3.14
N LYS A 292 16.09 -22.10 3.55
CA LYS A 292 16.50 -21.80 4.93
C LYS A 292 16.40 -20.31 5.25
N VAL A 293 16.86 -19.44 4.36
CA VAL A 293 16.74 -17.98 4.48
C VAL A 293 15.26 -17.55 4.60
N MET A 294 14.39 -18.13 3.78
CA MET A 294 12.96 -17.81 3.80
C MET A 294 12.25 -18.36 5.05
N GLN A 295 12.64 -19.55 5.54
CA GLN A 295 12.09 -20.08 6.79
C GLN A 295 12.49 -19.23 7.97
N ASP A 296 13.76 -18.81 8.06
CA ASP A 296 14.24 -17.90 9.10
C ASP A 296 13.48 -16.55 9.08
N THR A 297 13.30 -15.99 7.91
CA THR A 297 12.56 -14.72 7.72
C THR A 297 11.07 -14.84 8.10
N LEU A 298 10.41 -15.94 7.71
CA LEU A 298 8.96 -16.09 7.87
C LEU A 298 8.56 -16.74 9.21
N ALA A 299 9.45 -17.46 9.89
CA ALA A 299 9.12 -18.13 11.15
C ALA A 299 8.56 -17.16 12.21
N PRO A 300 9.20 -16.03 12.53
CA PRO A 300 8.69 -15.09 13.53
C PRO A 300 7.35 -14.45 13.09
N ILE A 301 7.14 -14.25 11.80
CA ILE A 301 5.87 -13.74 11.27
C ILE A 301 4.75 -14.77 11.47
N ARG A 302 5.02 -16.04 11.15
CA ARG A 302 4.07 -17.14 11.35
C ARG A 302 3.70 -17.36 12.81
N GLU A 303 4.68 -17.27 13.71
CA GLU A 303 4.45 -17.41 15.15
C GLU A 303 3.53 -16.31 15.67
N ARG A 304 3.85 -15.05 15.42
CA ARG A 304 2.99 -13.92 15.80
C ARG A 304 1.59 -14.04 15.19
N ARG A 305 1.51 -14.45 13.91
CA ARG A 305 0.22 -14.63 13.26
C ARG A 305 -0.65 -15.67 13.98
N LYS A 306 -0.06 -16.81 14.37
CA LYS A 306 -0.78 -17.86 15.13
C LYS A 306 -1.28 -17.36 16.49
N GLU A 307 -0.51 -16.52 17.16
CA GLU A 307 -0.92 -15.89 18.44
C GLU A 307 -2.14 -14.98 18.22
N TYR A 308 -2.12 -14.12 17.19
CA TYR A 308 -3.26 -13.27 16.86
C TYR A 308 -4.48 -14.05 16.36
N GLU A 309 -4.29 -15.14 15.62
CA GLU A 309 -5.39 -16.01 15.19
C GLU A 309 -6.10 -16.69 16.38
N GLN A 310 -5.44 -16.86 17.52
CA GLN A 310 -6.05 -17.34 18.75
C GLN A 310 -6.78 -16.23 19.55
N ASN A 311 -6.60 -14.97 19.18
CA ASN A 311 -7.18 -13.81 19.85
C ASN A 311 -7.80 -12.81 18.86
N LEU A 312 -8.77 -13.28 18.08
CA LEU A 312 -9.42 -12.47 17.05
C LEU A 312 -10.20 -11.28 17.62
N ASP A 313 -10.71 -11.38 18.84
CA ASP A 313 -11.37 -10.27 19.54
C ASP A 313 -10.41 -9.10 19.74
N TYR A 314 -9.16 -9.38 20.09
CA TYR A 314 -8.12 -8.34 20.18
C TYR A 314 -7.86 -7.68 18.82
N VAL A 315 -7.73 -8.48 17.76
CA VAL A 315 -7.50 -7.95 16.39
C VAL A 315 -8.68 -7.06 15.96
N TYR A 316 -9.90 -7.46 16.27
CA TYR A 316 -11.10 -6.66 16.02
C TYR A 316 -11.09 -5.33 16.79
N GLU A 317 -10.73 -5.35 18.07
CA GLU A 317 -10.62 -4.14 18.89
C GLU A 317 -9.53 -3.18 18.40
N VAL A 318 -8.40 -3.71 17.90
CA VAL A 318 -7.35 -2.91 17.26
C VAL A 318 -7.91 -2.17 16.05
N LEU A 319 -8.62 -2.87 15.15
CA LEU A 319 -9.24 -2.27 13.97
C LEU A 319 -10.27 -1.21 14.35
N LYS A 320 -11.11 -1.49 15.34
CA LYS A 320 -12.15 -0.59 15.80
C LYS A 320 -11.57 0.70 16.37
N LYS A 321 -10.63 0.60 17.32
CA LYS A 321 -9.99 1.76 17.96
C LYS A 321 -9.19 2.59 16.96
N GLY A 322 -8.44 1.94 16.08
CA GLY A 322 -7.68 2.63 15.03
C GLY A 322 -8.60 3.38 14.05
N THR A 323 -9.74 2.78 13.71
CA THR A 323 -10.74 3.41 12.84
C THR A 323 -11.43 4.58 13.54
N GLU A 324 -11.87 4.44 14.79
CA GLU A 324 -12.49 5.53 15.58
C GLU A 324 -11.55 6.75 15.72
N LYS A 325 -10.27 6.51 15.97
CA LYS A 325 -9.27 7.58 16.02
C LYS A 325 -9.06 8.25 14.67
N ALA A 326 -9.05 7.47 13.61
CA ALA A 326 -8.91 7.96 12.24
C ALA A 326 -10.16 8.77 11.80
N GLU A 327 -11.37 8.32 12.15
CA GLU A 327 -12.62 9.03 11.89
C GLU A 327 -12.62 10.41 12.56
N GLN A 328 -12.23 10.51 13.83
CA GLN A 328 -12.11 11.79 14.53
C GLN A 328 -11.17 12.77 13.82
N LYS A 329 -10.05 12.28 13.32
CA LYS A 329 -9.09 13.08 12.54
C LYS A 329 -9.68 13.55 11.21
N ALA A 330 -10.35 12.64 10.49
CA ALA A 330 -11.00 12.94 9.22
C ALA A 330 -12.15 13.93 9.40
N ALA A 331 -12.97 13.77 10.43
CA ALA A 331 -14.06 14.69 10.79
C ALA A 331 -13.53 16.10 11.03
N SER A 332 -12.46 16.25 11.81
CA SER A 332 -11.84 17.56 12.04
C SER A 332 -11.34 18.21 10.74
N THR A 333 -10.77 17.43 9.83
CA THR A 333 -10.31 17.96 8.53
C THR A 333 -11.50 18.33 7.64
N LEU A 334 -12.56 17.53 7.63
CA LEU A 334 -13.79 17.81 6.89
C LEU A 334 -14.45 19.10 7.37
N ASP A 335 -14.48 19.34 8.69
CA ASP A 335 -14.98 20.59 9.26
C ASP A 335 -14.17 21.80 8.79
N ASP A 336 -12.83 21.71 8.79
CA ASP A 336 -11.96 22.75 8.24
C ASP A 336 -12.27 23.03 6.77
N VAL A 337 -12.47 21.98 5.97
CA VAL A 337 -12.83 22.06 4.55
C VAL A 337 -14.19 22.75 4.37
N LYS A 338 -15.21 22.35 5.14
CA LYS A 338 -16.54 22.98 5.08
C LYS A 338 -16.52 24.45 5.45
N ARG A 339 -15.76 24.83 6.49
CA ARG A 339 -15.57 26.23 6.87
C ARG A 339 -14.91 27.04 5.76
N SER A 340 -13.83 26.51 5.17
CA SER A 340 -13.14 27.18 4.08
C SER A 340 -14.03 27.36 2.83
N MET A 341 -14.88 26.38 2.54
CA MET A 341 -15.87 26.43 1.46
C MET A 341 -17.12 27.26 1.83
N ARG A 342 -17.27 27.70 3.09
CA ARG A 342 -18.43 28.41 3.63
C ARG A 342 -19.75 27.65 3.47
N ILE A 343 -19.72 26.33 3.69
CA ILE A 343 -20.91 25.46 3.66
C ILE A 343 -21.24 24.87 5.04
N ASN A 344 -20.69 25.44 6.09
CA ASN A 344 -20.93 25.14 7.52
C ASN A 344 -22.11 25.95 8.06
N TYR A 345 -23.26 25.93 7.40
CA TYR A 345 -24.40 26.82 7.56
C TYR A 345 -25.02 26.92 8.97
N PHE A 346 -24.83 25.91 9.83
CA PHE A 346 -25.47 25.80 11.14
C PHE A 346 -24.49 25.92 12.31
N GLU A 347 -23.25 26.35 12.06
CA GLU A 347 -22.30 26.66 13.14
C GLU A 347 -22.62 27.98 13.83
N ASP A 348 -23.14 28.96 13.09
CA ASP A 348 -23.66 30.22 13.60
C ASP A 348 -25.10 30.46 13.09
N ASP A 349 -26.04 30.42 13.99
CA ASP A 349 -27.47 30.57 13.66
C ASP A 349 -27.84 31.92 13.01
N GLN A 350 -26.98 32.93 13.15
CA GLN A 350 -27.21 34.26 12.59
C GLN A 350 -26.41 34.54 11.30
N ASP A 351 -25.37 33.77 10.98
CA ASP A 351 -24.49 34.08 9.86
C ASP A 351 -25.26 34.04 8.52
N LEU A 352 -26.01 32.99 8.25
CA LEU A 352 -26.82 32.84 7.04
C LEU A 352 -27.92 33.92 6.93
N ILE A 353 -28.56 34.24 8.06
CA ILE A 353 -29.62 35.29 8.13
C ILE A 353 -29.01 36.66 7.85
N ASN A 354 -27.87 36.97 8.48
CA ASN A 354 -27.19 38.26 8.31
C ASN A 354 -26.64 38.42 6.89
N ALA A 355 -26.11 37.36 6.29
CA ALA A 355 -25.66 37.35 4.89
C ALA A 355 -26.81 37.67 3.92
N TYR A 356 -28.03 37.17 4.19
CA TYR A 356 -29.20 37.50 3.40
C TYR A 356 -29.65 38.96 3.58
N LYS A 357 -29.72 39.46 4.84
CA LYS A 357 -30.12 40.84 5.15
C LYS A 357 -29.15 41.85 4.51
N ASN A 358 -27.87 41.63 4.62
CA ASN A 358 -26.85 42.52 4.05
C ASN A 358 -26.93 42.59 2.50
N ARG A 359 -27.32 41.49 1.82
CA ARG A 359 -27.57 41.49 0.38
C ARG A 359 -28.80 42.29 -0.04
N ALA A 360 -29.85 42.28 0.81
CA ALA A 360 -31.05 43.03 0.53
C ALA A 360 -30.88 44.57 0.66
N GLU A 361 -29.80 45.00 1.35
CA GLU A 361 -29.45 46.41 1.52
C GLU A 361 -28.49 46.92 0.40
N GLU A 362 -27.88 46.06 -0.41
CA GLU A 362 -27.08 46.47 -1.55
C GLU A 362 -27.99 46.92 -2.70
N PRO A 363 -27.87 48.14 -3.23
CA PRO A 363 -28.67 48.61 -4.33
C PRO A 363 -28.38 47.78 -5.61
N GLU A 364 -29.43 47.44 -6.37
CA GLU A 364 -29.41 46.62 -7.61
C GLU A 364 -28.52 47.20 -8.76
N GLY A 365 -27.34 47.74 -8.47
CA GLY A 365 -26.48 48.44 -9.39
C GLY A 365 -25.14 47.80 -9.75
N GLY A 366 -24.79 46.63 -9.22
CA GLY A 366 -23.42 46.09 -9.28
C GLY A 366 -23.27 44.75 -10.02
N ARG A 367 -24.10 44.37 -10.97
CA ARG A 367 -23.80 43.20 -11.81
C ARG A 367 -22.96 43.59 -13.01
N ARG A 368 -21.68 43.36 -12.96
CA ARG A 368 -20.81 43.13 -14.12
C ARG A 368 -20.11 41.80 -14.01
#